data_fc8c8cfe892e9297abe0555b35000e4f
#
_entry.id   fc8c8cfe892e9297abe0555b35000e4f
#
_cell.length_a   1.000
_cell.length_b   1.000
_cell.length_c   1.000
_cell.angle_alpha   90.00
_cell.angle_beta   90.00
_cell.angle_gamma   90.00
#
_symmetry.space_group_name_H-M   'P 1'
#
loop_
_entity.id
_entity.type
_entity.pdbx_description
1 polymer ?
#
loop_
_entity_poly.entity_id
_entity_poly.type
_entity_poly.pdbx_seq_one_letter_code
_entity_poly.pdbx_strand_id
1 'polypeptide(L)'
;MLVCQSDKVLFLRRIILADLSLMFFDLLLQIFELSSSQGPEAGLDMFSNLQYFRVLVCGGDGTVAWVLDAIERYQFESPPPVAVLPLGTGNDLSRVLQWGGGFSMVEGQGGVGAYLHDLNNAAVTMLDRWSVDITHEKSALDTKKVKPKFMMNYLGIGCDAKVAYEISLEQGRKPYEILQPVCE
;
A
#
# COMPACT_ATOMS: atom_id res chain seq x y z
N MET A 1 -2.15 13.58 4.04
CA MET A 1 -3.20 12.72 3.41
C MET A 1 -3.10 11.33 4.00
N LEU A 2 -4.19 10.74 4.41
CA LEU A 2 -4.26 9.39 4.95
C LEU A 2 -5.15 8.54 4.04
N VAL A 3 -4.66 7.39 3.60
CA VAL A 3 -5.36 6.48 2.69
C VAL A 3 -5.53 5.14 3.38
N CYS A 4 -6.75 4.64 3.49
CA CYS A 4 -7.07 3.46 4.26
C CYS A 4 -8.01 2.53 3.52
N GLN A 5 -7.78 1.22 3.66
CA GLN A 5 -8.68 0.21 3.14
C GLN A 5 -10.03 0.23 3.89
N SER A 6 -11.13 0.01 3.17
CA SER A 6 -12.52 0.21 3.64
C SER A 6 -12.82 -0.44 4.99
N ASP A 7 -12.39 -1.68 5.20
CA ASP A 7 -12.60 -2.44 6.42
C ASP A 7 -11.80 -1.92 7.65
N LYS A 8 -10.81 -1.06 7.42
CA LYS A 8 -9.94 -0.50 8.46
C LYS A 8 -10.30 0.93 8.87
N VAL A 9 -11.14 1.63 8.09
CA VAL A 9 -11.48 3.05 8.34
C VAL A 9 -12.15 3.26 9.69
N LEU A 10 -13.12 2.43 10.06
CA LEU A 10 -13.80 2.53 11.34
C LEU A 10 -12.87 2.31 12.53
N PHE A 11 -11.95 1.35 12.40
CA PHE A 11 -10.94 1.06 13.40
C PHE A 11 -10.02 2.27 13.61
N LEU A 12 -9.50 2.84 12.54
CA LEU A 12 -8.62 4.00 12.59
C LEU A 12 -9.32 5.23 13.17
N ARG A 13 -10.56 5.52 12.75
CA ARG A 13 -11.35 6.62 13.30
C ARG A 13 -11.55 6.47 14.81
N ARG A 14 -11.80 5.25 15.30
CA ARG A 14 -11.96 5.01 16.74
C ARG A 14 -10.68 5.28 17.53
N ILE A 15 -9.52 4.94 16.97
CA ILE A 15 -8.23 5.18 17.64
C ILE A 15 -7.89 6.68 17.65
N ILE A 16 -8.07 7.36 16.52
CA ILE A 16 -7.82 8.80 16.41
C ILE A 16 -8.73 9.59 17.36
N LEU A 17 -10.00 9.21 17.48
CA LEU A 17 -10.95 9.84 18.40
C LEU A 17 -10.70 9.49 19.87
N ALA A 18 -10.04 8.39 20.16
CA ALA A 18 -9.71 8.00 21.53
C ALA A 18 -8.51 8.77 22.13
N ASP A 19 -7.67 9.34 21.26
CA ASP A 19 -6.50 10.11 21.67
C ASP A 19 -6.77 11.61 21.51
N LEU A 20 -7.05 12.27 22.64
CA LEU A 20 -7.32 13.72 22.67
C LEU A 20 -6.17 14.57 22.14
N SER A 21 -4.95 14.05 22.15
CA SER A 21 -3.78 14.73 21.56
C SER A 21 -3.84 14.80 20.05
N LEU A 22 -4.58 13.88 19.42
CA LEU A 22 -4.79 13.81 17.98
C LEU A 22 -5.94 14.69 17.48
N MET A 23 -6.78 15.24 18.36
CA MET A 23 -7.88 16.12 17.95
C MET A 23 -7.38 17.37 17.19
N PHE A 24 -6.17 17.86 17.49
CA PHE A 24 -5.54 18.93 16.72
C PHE A 24 -5.06 18.49 15.33
N PHE A 25 -4.81 17.18 15.13
CA PHE A 25 -4.45 16.62 13.84
C PHE A 25 -5.66 16.36 12.93
N ASP A 26 -6.86 16.26 13.48
CA ASP A 26 -8.09 16.00 12.72
C ASP A 26 -8.39 17.12 11.70
N LEU A 27 -7.93 18.34 11.96
CA LEU A 27 -8.04 19.47 11.03
C LEU A 27 -7.08 19.37 9.83
N LEU A 28 -6.01 18.58 9.91
CA LEU A 28 -4.97 18.43 8.89
C LEU A 28 -4.94 17.03 8.25
N LEU A 29 -5.60 16.05 8.87
CA LEU A 29 -5.66 14.67 8.39
C LEU A 29 -6.96 14.43 7.63
N GLN A 30 -6.89 14.35 6.31
CA GLN A 30 -8.01 13.87 5.51
C GLN A 30 -7.85 12.39 5.27
N ILE A 31 -8.87 11.61 5.67
CA ILE A 31 -8.91 10.16 5.53
C ILE A 31 -9.69 9.82 4.26
N PHE A 32 -9.02 9.16 3.33
CA PHE A 32 -9.60 8.66 2.10
C PHE A 32 -9.77 7.14 2.19
N GLU A 33 -10.99 6.71 2.00
CA GLU A 33 -11.34 5.30 1.98
C GLU A 33 -11.05 4.69 0.61
N LEU A 34 -10.28 3.61 0.59
CA LEU A 34 -10.03 2.82 -0.61
C LEU A 34 -11.02 1.67 -0.70
N SER A 35 -11.75 1.61 -1.79
CA SER A 35 -12.68 0.53 -2.12
C SER A 35 -12.45 0.07 -3.57
N SER A 36 -13.16 -0.99 -3.97
CA SER A 36 -13.12 -1.45 -5.37
C SER A 36 -13.63 -0.42 -6.39
N SER A 37 -14.41 0.55 -5.92
CA SER A 37 -15.00 1.62 -6.75
C SER A 37 -14.28 2.96 -6.61
N GLN A 38 -13.47 3.13 -5.57
CA GLN A 38 -12.78 4.40 -5.28
C GLN A 38 -11.32 4.16 -4.95
N GLY A 39 -10.46 4.53 -5.88
CA GLY A 39 -9.01 4.45 -5.74
C GLY A 39 -8.41 5.63 -4.98
N PRO A 40 -7.07 5.67 -4.86
CA PRO A 40 -6.35 6.76 -4.20
C PRO A 40 -6.37 8.07 -5.00
N GLU A 41 -6.81 8.05 -6.26
CA GLU A 41 -6.78 9.17 -7.19
C GLU A 41 -7.53 10.38 -6.64
N ALA A 42 -8.72 10.19 -6.06
CA ALA A 42 -9.51 11.28 -5.51
C ALA A 42 -8.78 12.05 -4.39
N GLY A 43 -8.04 11.32 -3.55
CA GLY A 43 -7.19 11.93 -2.53
C GLY A 43 -5.99 12.66 -3.13
N LEU A 44 -5.34 12.05 -4.11
CA LEU A 44 -4.20 12.66 -4.80
C LEU A 44 -4.59 13.93 -5.53
N ASP A 45 -5.75 13.95 -6.21
CA ASP A 45 -6.29 15.14 -6.87
C ASP A 45 -6.49 16.30 -5.91
N MET A 46 -7.07 16.03 -4.73
CA MET A 46 -7.33 17.05 -3.72
C MET A 46 -6.04 17.68 -3.18
N PHE A 47 -4.97 16.90 -3.08
CA PHE A 47 -3.68 17.37 -2.56
C PHE A 47 -2.70 17.80 -3.66
N SER A 48 -3.06 17.65 -4.94
CA SER A 48 -2.15 17.90 -6.06
C SER A 48 -1.59 19.33 -6.13
N ASN A 49 -2.37 20.31 -5.65
CA ASN A 49 -1.95 21.71 -5.63
C ASN A 49 -1.05 22.07 -4.43
N LEU A 50 -0.81 21.15 -3.51
CA LEU A 50 0.07 21.37 -2.37
C LEU A 50 1.51 21.05 -2.76
N GLN A 51 2.39 22.01 -2.50
CA GLN A 51 3.82 21.84 -2.79
C GLN A 51 4.46 20.70 -1.99
N TYR A 52 4.00 20.48 -0.75
CA TYR A 52 4.52 19.45 0.14
C TYR A 52 3.38 18.79 0.91
N PHE A 53 3.27 17.48 0.78
CA PHE A 53 2.42 16.64 1.62
C PHE A 53 3.02 15.24 1.74
N ARG A 54 2.60 14.49 2.73
CA ARG A 54 2.98 13.09 2.92
C ARG A 54 1.73 12.22 2.82
N VAL A 55 1.90 11.01 2.29
CA VAL A 55 0.84 10.02 2.20
C VAL A 55 1.08 8.94 3.24
N LEU A 56 0.14 8.75 4.16
CA LEU A 56 0.15 7.62 5.08
C LEU A 56 -0.82 6.56 4.57
N VAL A 57 -0.29 5.40 4.21
CA VAL A 57 -1.07 4.26 3.74
C VAL A 57 -1.35 3.32 4.90
N CYS A 58 -2.63 3.14 5.24
CA CYS A 58 -3.08 2.24 6.29
C CYS A 58 -3.56 0.93 5.65
N GLY A 59 -2.70 -0.06 5.59
CA GLY A 59 -2.98 -1.32 4.91
C GLY A 59 -1.78 -2.25 4.86
N GLY A 60 -1.87 -3.27 4.01
CA GLY A 60 -0.78 -4.19 3.70
C GLY A 60 -0.04 -3.82 2.41
N ASP A 61 0.92 -4.67 2.02
CA ASP A 61 1.78 -4.47 0.86
C ASP A 61 1.01 -4.21 -0.44
N GLY A 62 -0.10 -4.92 -0.67
CA GLY A 62 -0.96 -4.71 -1.83
C GLY A 62 -1.61 -3.33 -1.88
N THR A 63 -2.03 -2.79 -0.73
CA THR A 63 -2.58 -1.44 -0.64
C THR A 63 -1.51 -0.39 -0.91
N VAL A 64 -0.31 -0.61 -0.38
CA VAL A 64 0.85 0.27 -0.63
C VAL A 64 1.22 0.27 -2.11
N ALA A 65 1.29 -0.90 -2.73
CA ALA A 65 1.57 -1.02 -4.16
C ALA A 65 0.54 -0.25 -5.00
N TRP A 66 -0.75 -0.37 -4.69
CA TRP A 66 -1.81 0.35 -5.40
C TRP A 66 -1.66 1.87 -5.30
N VAL A 67 -1.35 2.38 -4.10
CA VAL A 67 -1.14 3.83 -3.89
C VAL A 67 0.09 4.33 -4.63
N LEU A 68 1.19 3.57 -4.59
CA LEU A 68 2.42 3.93 -5.31
C LEU A 68 2.22 3.92 -6.83
N ASP A 69 1.47 2.96 -7.36
CA ASP A 69 1.10 2.93 -8.78
C ASP A 69 0.25 4.15 -9.18
N ALA A 70 -0.63 4.60 -8.31
CA ALA A 70 -1.44 5.79 -8.57
C ALA A 70 -0.58 7.07 -8.54
N ILE A 71 0.32 7.20 -7.57
CA ILE A 71 1.26 8.34 -7.49
C ILE A 71 2.12 8.42 -8.77
N GLU A 72 2.63 7.28 -9.23
CA GLU A 72 3.44 7.23 -10.45
C GLU A 72 2.65 7.62 -11.69
N ARG A 73 1.40 7.14 -11.82
CA ARG A 73 0.52 7.52 -12.94
C ARG A 73 0.13 9.00 -12.93
N TYR A 74 0.08 9.60 -11.74
CA TYR A 74 -0.25 11.01 -11.59
C TYR A 74 0.85 11.93 -12.10
N GLN A 75 2.11 11.46 -12.14
CA GLN A 75 3.27 12.21 -12.62
C GLN A 75 3.47 13.56 -11.91
N PHE A 76 3.47 13.54 -10.57
CA PHE A 76 3.81 14.72 -9.79
C PHE A 76 5.20 15.24 -10.15
N GLU A 77 5.38 16.56 -10.18
CA GLU A 77 6.70 17.19 -10.31
C GLU A 77 7.63 16.76 -9.15
N SER A 78 7.07 16.71 -7.94
CA SER A 78 7.73 16.14 -6.76
C SER A 78 6.78 15.11 -6.12
N PRO A 79 7.03 13.79 -6.31
CA PRO A 79 6.18 12.76 -5.74
C PRO A 79 6.13 12.84 -4.21
N PRO A 80 4.94 12.73 -3.60
CA PRO A 80 4.83 12.78 -2.15
C PRO A 80 5.48 11.55 -1.50
N PRO A 81 6.24 11.71 -0.41
CA PRO A 81 6.75 10.58 0.37
C PRO A 81 5.60 9.75 0.95
N VAL A 82 5.78 8.42 0.93
CA VAL A 82 4.80 7.46 1.41
C VAL A 82 5.29 6.79 2.68
N ALA A 83 4.47 6.75 3.71
CA ALA A 83 4.67 5.98 4.92
C ALA A 83 3.59 4.91 5.05
N VAL A 84 3.85 3.86 5.85
CA VAL A 84 2.99 2.68 5.94
C VAL A 84 2.58 2.42 7.38
N LEU A 85 1.31 2.54 7.70
CA LEU A 85 0.76 1.97 8.93
C LEU A 85 0.37 0.50 8.65
N PRO A 86 1.10 -0.48 9.23
CA PRO A 86 0.98 -1.89 8.86
C PRO A 86 -0.31 -2.52 9.40
N LEU A 87 -1.32 -2.65 8.57
CA LEU A 87 -2.62 -3.26 8.89
C LEU A 87 -2.91 -4.52 8.04
N GLY A 88 -1.96 -4.98 7.24
CA GLY A 88 -2.06 -6.20 6.45
C GLY A 88 -1.54 -7.44 7.18
N THR A 89 -1.46 -8.56 6.46
CA THR A 89 -0.95 -9.84 6.98
C THR A 89 0.57 -9.94 6.88
N GLY A 90 1.16 -9.63 5.73
CA GLY A 90 2.61 -9.68 5.49
C GLY A 90 3.33 -8.46 6.05
N ASN A 91 3.00 -7.29 5.54
CA ASN A 91 3.61 -6.00 5.86
C ASN A 91 5.13 -6.00 5.67
N ASP A 92 5.59 -6.63 4.59
CA ASP A 92 7.02 -6.82 4.34
C ASP A 92 7.73 -5.50 4.09
N LEU A 93 7.12 -4.61 3.30
CA LEU A 93 7.69 -3.28 3.06
C LEU A 93 7.76 -2.46 4.35
N SER A 94 6.73 -2.52 5.18
CA SER A 94 6.71 -1.82 6.47
C SER A 94 7.85 -2.28 7.39
N ARG A 95 8.14 -3.59 7.41
CA ARG A 95 9.28 -4.16 8.16
C ARG A 95 10.62 -3.67 7.62
N VAL A 96 10.80 -3.66 6.31
CA VAL A 96 12.03 -3.17 5.66
C VAL A 96 12.26 -1.70 5.97
N LEU A 97 11.20 -0.90 5.97
CA LEU A 97 11.24 0.53 6.29
C LEU A 97 11.25 0.81 7.81
N GLN A 98 11.30 -0.22 8.66
CA GLN A 98 11.34 -0.14 10.14
C GLN A 98 10.08 0.47 10.77
N TRP A 99 8.95 0.45 10.06
CA TRP A 99 7.64 0.86 10.59
C TRP A 99 6.92 -0.26 11.36
N GLY A 100 7.54 -1.43 11.52
CA GLY A 100 6.99 -2.57 12.23
C GLY A 100 6.21 -3.54 11.35
N GLY A 101 5.83 -4.67 11.94
CA GLY A 101 5.16 -5.78 11.23
C GLY A 101 3.66 -5.86 11.46
N GLY A 102 3.08 -4.99 12.29
CA GLY A 102 1.66 -5.00 12.61
C GLY A 102 1.26 -3.96 13.63
N PHE A 103 -0.05 -3.72 13.76
CA PHE A 103 -0.59 -2.67 14.60
C PHE A 103 -0.28 -2.85 16.10
N SER A 104 -0.23 -4.07 16.59
CA SER A 104 0.15 -4.35 18.00
C SER A 104 1.54 -3.82 18.39
N MET A 105 2.45 -3.76 17.43
CA MET A 105 3.76 -3.13 17.65
C MET A 105 3.64 -1.61 17.79
N VAL A 106 2.76 -0.99 17.02
CA VAL A 106 2.50 0.46 17.08
C VAL A 106 1.91 0.83 18.44
N GLU A 107 0.95 0.04 18.95
CA GLU A 107 0.40 0.23 20.30
C GLU A 107 1.47 0.11 21.39
N GLY A 108 2.37 -0.87 21.29
CA GLY A 108 3.47 -1.09 22.20
C GLY A 108 4.54 0.02 22.20
N GLN A 109 4.59 0.83 21.14
CA GLN A 109 5.54 1.93 20.96
C GLN A 109 4.94 3.32 21.26
N GLY A 110 3.84 3.39 21.97
CA GLY A 110 3.20 4.65 22.37
C GLY A 110 1.98 5.02 21.52
N GLY A 111 1.48 4.09 20.70
CA GLY A 111 0.24 4.24 19.95
C GLY A 111 0.36 5.09 18.68
N VAL A 112 -0.79 5.42 18.11
CA VAL A 112 -0.87 6.16 16.83
C VAL A 112 -0.30 7.57 16.96
N GLY A 113 -0.44 8.22 18.11
CA GLY A 113 0.11 9.56 18.34
C GLY A 113 1.64 9.60 18.20
N ALA A 114 2.35 8.68 18.87
CA ALA A 114 3.79 8.54 18.73
C ALA A 114 4.18 8.20 17.29
N TYR A 115 3.45 7.31 16.66
CA TYR A 115 3.66 6.93 15.27
C TYR A 115 3.54 8.13 14.29
N LEU A 116 2.53 8.98 14.46
CA LEU A 116 2.36 10.18 13.64
C LEU A 116 3.46 11.22 13.91
N HIS A 117 3.92 11.32 15.15
CA HIS A 117 5.06 12.17 15.50
C HIS A 117 6.34 11.68 14.79
N ASP A 118 6.62 10.38 14.86
CA ASP A 118 7.78 9.77 14.21
C ASP A 118 7.71 9.93 12.69
N LEU A 119 6.53 9.75 12.11
CA LEU A 119 6.29 9.95 10.68
C LEU A 119 6.58 11.40 10.25
N ASN A 120 6.22 12.38 11.07
CA ASN A 120 6.49 13.77 10.77
C ASN A 120 8.00 14.07 10.73
N ASN A 121 8.77 13.39 11.59
CA ASN A 121 10.22 13.57 11.73
C ASN A 121 11.04 12.57 10.89
N ALA A 122 10.39 11.62 10.22
CA ALA A 122 11.07 10.59 9.44
C ALA A 122 11.82 11.17 8.24
N ALA A 123 13.02 10.65 8.03
CA ALA A 123 13.77 10.92 6.81
C ALA A 123 13.11 10.25 5.60
N VAL A 124 13.19 10.91 4.45
CA VAL A 124 12.74 10.33 3.18
C VAL A 124 13.87 9.50 2.60
N THR A 125 13.57 8.26 2.25
CA THR A 125 14.48 7.36 1.55
C THR A 125 13.93 6.99 0.18
N MET A 126 14.81 6.73 -0.76
CA MET A 126 14.42 6.23 -2.08
C MET A 126 14.14 4.74 -2.00
N LEU A 127 13.05 4.33 -2.65
CA LEU A 127 12.64 2.93 -2.74
C LEU A 127 12.76 2.46 -4.19
N ASP A 128 13.55 1.40 -4.40
CA ASP A 128 13.63 0.75 -5.71
C ASP A 128 12.33 0.00 -6.00
N ARG A 129 11.79 0.23 -7.18
CA ARG A 129 10.63 -0.49 -7.72
C ARG A 129 11.03 -1.15 -9.03
N TRP A 130 10.72 -2.45 -9.12
CA TRP A 130 11.03 -3.27 -10.28
C TRP A 130 9.81 -3.42 -11.17
N SER A 131 9.97 -3.13 -12.46
CA SER A 131 8.94 -3.42 -13.45
C SER A 131 9.05 -4.88 -13.90
N VAL A 132 7.94 -5.60 -13.84
CA VAL A 132 7.83 -6.99 -14.28
C VAL A 132 6.95 -7.04 -15.53
N ASP A 133 7.56 -7.32 -16.66
CA ASP A 133 6.88 -7.49 -17.92
C ASP A 133 6.53 -8.97 -18.14
N ILE A 134 5.24 -9.22 -18.30
CA ILE A 134 4.71 -10.57 -18.51
C ILE A 134 4.26 -10.70 -19.96
N THR A 135 4.89 -11.62 -20.69
CA THR A 135 4.51 -11.96 -22.07
C THR A 135 3.99 -13.38 -22.13
N HIS A 136 2.78 -13.56 -22.69
CA HIS A 136 2.23 -14.87 -23.00
C HIS A 136 2.53 -15.21 -24.45
N GLU A 137 3.37 -16.20 -24.70
CA GLU A 137 3.57 -16.75 -26.03
C GLU A 137 2.50 -17.84 -26.28
N LYS A 138 1.40 -17.47 -26.94
CA LYS A 138 0.37 -18.43 -27.38
C LYS A 138 0.61 -19.01 -28.80
N SER A 139 1.35 -18.34 -29.63
CA SER A 139 1.87 -18.77 -30.93
C SER A 139 2.72 -17.64 -31.52
N ALA A 140 3.52 -17.91 -32.54
CA ALA A 140 4.45 -16.94 -33.15
C ALA A 140 3.77 -15.68 -33.75
N LEU A 141 2.44 -15.57 -33.73
CA LEU A 141 1.67 -14.48 -34.31
C LEU A 141 0.81 -13.69 -33.30
N ASP A 142 0.72 -14.11 -32.04
CA ASP A 142 -0.21 -13.48 -31.07
C ASP A 142 0.45 -13.30 -29.69
N THR A 143 1.34 -12.34 -29.60
CA THR A 143 1.96 -11.91 -28.31
C THR A 143 1.02 -10.94 -27.61
N LYS A 144 0.27 -11.41 -26.62
CA LYS A 144 -0.55 -10.56 -25.78
C LYS A 144 0.34 -9.99 -24.66
N LYS A 145 0.77 -8.73 -24.78
CA LYS A 145 1.42 -8.01 -23.70
C LYS A 145 0.41 -7.72 -22.58
N VAL A 146 0.67 -8.22 -21.39
CA VAL A 146 -0.05 -7.81 -20.19
C VAL A 146 0.57 -6.49 -19.71
N LYS A 147 -0.23 -5.63 -19.08
CA LYS A 147 0.30 -4.39 -18.49
C LYS A 147 1.42 -4.72 -17.50
N PRO A 148 2.53 -3.97 -17.50
CA PRO A 148 3.62 -4.18 -16.55
C PRO A 148 3.09 -4.10 -15.12
N LYS A 149 3.61 -4.97 -14.25
CA LYS A 149 3.37 -4.96 -12.81
C LYS A 149 4.63 -4.48 -12.10
N PHE A 150 4.44 -3.79 -11.00
CA PHE A 150 5.56 -3.32 -10.19
C PHE A 150 5.67 -4.15 -8.92
N MET A 151 6.89 -4.48 -8.53
CA MET A 151 7.18 -5.12 -7.26
C MET A 151 8.21 -4.31 -6.47
N MET A 152 8.15 -4.42 -5.15
CA MET A 152 9.04 -3.74 -4.22
C MET A 152 9.85 -4.70 -3.37
N ASN A 153 9.33 -5.90 -3.12
CA ASN A 153 9.93 -6.86 -2.21
C ASN A 153 10.50 -8.08 -2.97
N TYR A 154 9.66 -9.01 -3.38
CA TYR A 154 10.08 -10.25 -4.04
C TYR A 154 9.02 -10.77 -5.02
N LEU A 155 9.45 -11.63 -5.91
CA LEU A 155 8.63 -12.41 -6.83
C LEU A 155 8.86 -13.90 -6.56
N GLY A 156 7.81 -14.61 -6.20
CA GLY A 156 7.84 -16.07 -6.04
C GLY A 156 7.54 -16.77 -7.36
N ILE A 157 8.24 -17.87 -7.64
CA ILE A 157 8.03 -18.73 -8.81
C ILE A 157 8.00 -20.19 -8.35
N GLY A 158 7.06 -20.99 -8.85
CA GLY A 158 6.97 -22.41 -8.52
C GLY A 158 6.15 -22.70 -7.26
N CYS A 159 6.66 -23.54 -6.36
CA CYS A 159 5.89 -24.02 -5.20
C CYS A 159 5.50 -22.90 -4.23
N ASP A 160 6.36 -21.93 -3.99
CA ASP A 160 6.09 -20.81 -3.10
C ASP A 160 4.94 -19.94 -3.64
N ALA A 161 4.96 -19.66 -4.94
CA ALA A 161 3.89 -18.93 -5.61
C ALA A 161 2.57 -19.71 -5.55
N LYS A 162 2.59 -21.04 -5.68
CA LYS A 162 1.40 -21.89 -5.61
C LYS A 162 0.78 -21.85 -4.21
N VAL A 163 1.57 -21.97 -3.16
CA VAL A 163 1.10 -21.87 -1.76
C VAL A 163 0.46 -20.51 -1.50
N ALA A 164 1.13 -19.43 -1.89
CA ALA A 164 0.59 -18.07 -1.73
C ALA A 164 -0.72 -17.87 -2.51
N TYR A 165 -0.84 -18.48 -3.69
CA TYR A 165 -2.04 -18.46 -4.50
C TYR A 165 -3.20 -19.20 -3.82
N GLU A 166 -2.97 -20.41 -3.30
CA GLU A 166 -3.98 -21.22 -2.61
C GLU A 166 -4.49 -20.51 -1.34
N ILE A 167 -3.59 -19.93 -0.53
CA ILE A 167 -3.96 -19.14 0.65
C ILE A 167 -4.83 -17.93 0.25
N SER A 168 -4.50 -17.27 -0.85
CA SER A 168 -5.27 -16.13 -1.33
C SER A 168 -6.67 -16.51 -1.77
N LEU A 169 -6.83 -17.69 -2.38
CA LEU A 169 -8.13 -18.22 -2.75
C LEU A 169 -8.99 -18.57 -1.53
N GLU A 170 -8.43 -19.22 -0.51
CA GLU A 170 -9.12 -19.57 0.73
C GLU A 170 -9.59 -18.32 1.48
N GLN A 171 -8.84 -17.22 1.42
CA GLN A 171 -9.22 -15.95 2.01
C GLN A 171 -10.26 -15.16 1.20
N GLY A 172 -10.79 -15.73 0.12
CA GLY A 172 -11.75 -15.07 -0.77
C GLY A 172 -11.20 -13.84 -1.48
N ARG A 173 -9.89 -13.64 -1.43
CA ARG A 173 -9.21 -12.60 -2.20
C ARG A 173 -9.13 -13.08 -3.63
N LYS A 174 -9.55 -12.24 -4.59
CA LYS A 174 -9.18 -12.50 -5.99
C LYS A 174 -7.66 -12.43 -6.01
N PRO A 175 -6.94 -13.54 -6.26
CA PRO A 175 -5.51 -13.45 -6.45
C PRO A 175 -5.34 -12.44 -7.58
N TYR A 176 -4.56 -11.41 -7.37
CA TYR A 176 -4.00 -10.66 -8.49
C TYR A 176 -3.54 -11.73 -9.47
N GLU A 177 -3.86 -11.61 -10.76
CA GLU A 177 -3.52 -12.62 -11.77
C GLU A 177 -2.06 -13.05 -11.60
N ILE A 178 -1.85 -13.89 -10.62
CA ILE A 178 -0.61 -14.61 -10.40
C ILE A 178 -0.60 -15.58 -11.57
N LEU A 179 0.44 -15.54 -12.36
CA LEU A 179 0.66 -16.44 -13.47
C LEU A 179 0.27 -17.86 -13.03
N GLN A 180 -0.78 -18.38 -13.64
CA GLN A 180 -1.09 -19.80 -13.43
C GLN A 180 0.17 -20.59 -13.81
N PRO A 181 0.70 -21.45 -12.93
CA PRO A 181 1.76 -22.34 -13.33
C PRO A 181 1.22 -23.19 -14.48
N VAL A 182 1.81 -23.08 -15.65
CA VAL A 182 1.60 -24.05 -16.72
C VAL A 182 2.31 -25.31 -16.23
N CYS A 183 1.56 -26.19 -15.58
CA CYS A 183 1.98 -27.56 -15.38
C CYS A 183 1.58 -28.33 -16.63
N GLU A 184 2.52 -28.59 -17.53
CA GLU A 184 2.50 -29.76 -18.41
C GLU A 184 2.96 -31.00 -17.66
#